data_86e9bd834b48a728985ec1bc26a18be2
#
_entry.id   86e9bd834b48a728985ec1bc26a18be2
#
_cell.length_a   1.000
_cell.length_b   1.000
_cell.length_c   1.000
_cell.angle_alpha   90.00
_cell.angle_beta   90.00
_cell.angle_gamma   90.00
#
_symmetry.space_group_name_H-M   'P 1'
#
loop_
_entity.id
_entity.type
_entity.pdbx_description
1 polymer ?
#
loop_
_entity_poly.entity_id
_entity_poly.type
_entity_poly.pdbx_seq_one_letter_code
_entity_poly.pdbx_strand_id
1 'polypeptide(L)'
;MKKLSIIVSVYNEEASLEKYFEACFSVLQGVCLVKRDYSDFSELPLESEKSELLSENKKNHASGQKREEQGVEEYQAELLFVDDGSSDRSPLLLDRLASENPDLVRVIHFSKNFGHEAAMTAGLDYAKGDFLIFMDADLQHSPKLIPEMLRKYEEGFHVVSMVRTKNSSAGLLKNLTSSAFYFVLNRLSPLHFEANASDFFGISKEVQEVLKKYYREKVRYLRGYVQSVGFSKTTIEYEAGERQGGRSHYSIRKLWIFSKNTLLSFSNLPLKLGIFASVCSAFLGLILLIYTLLTRKGAPSGYATIVVLLCFMFAVLFFVVGIIGEYIALLFEEIKDRPIYIVSEVKNLDKNFYSKERKF
;
A
#
# COMPACT_ATOMS: atom_id res chain seq x y z
N MET A 1 15.68 -24.67 -2.26
CA MET A 1 14.80 -23.99 -3.23
C MET A 1 14.09 -22.87 -2.49
N LYS A 2 14.30 -21.63 -2.89
CA LYS A 2 13.66 -20.45 -2.29
C LYS A 2 12.20 -20.37 -2.71
N LYS A 3 11.37 -19.70 -1.90
CA LYS A 3 9.94 -19.51 -2.18
C LYS A 3 9.65 -18.06 -2.49
N LEU A 4 8.83 -17.82 -3.52
CA LEU A 4 8.33 -16.53 -3.90
C LEU A 4 6.82 -16.45 -3.64
N SER A 5 6.37 -15.49 -2.86
CA SER A 5 4.93 -15.20 -2.70
C SER A 5 4.57 -13.91 -3.44
N ILE A 6 3.64 -14.00 -4.39
CA ILE A 6 3.06 -12.83 -5.04
C ILE A 6 1.69 -12.59 -4.41
N ILE A 7 1.55 -11.47 -3.71
CA ILE A 7 0.35 -11.07 -2.99
C ILE A 7 -0.42 -10.10 -3.87
N VAL A 8 -1.68 -10.42 -4.14
CA VAL A 8 -2.52 -9.67 -5.06
C VAL A 8 -3.80 -9.25 -4.35
N SER A 9 -3.99 -7.94 -4.17
CA SER A 9 -5.24 -7.41 -3.64
C SER A 9 -6.30 -7.34 -4.74
N VAL A 10 -7.52 -7.81 -4.45
CA VAL A 10 -8.63 -7.88 -5.39
C VAL A 10 -9.87 -7.23 -4.77
N TYR A 11 -10.51 -6.30 -5.49
CA TYR A 11 -11.82 -5.76 -5.13
C TYR A 11 -12.60 -5.33 -6.37
N ASN A 12 -13.60 -6.14 -6.78
CA ASN A 12 -14.42 -5.92 -7.98
C ASN A 12 -13.57 -5.77 -9.24
N GLU A 13 -12.72 -6.76 -9.52
CA GLU A 13 -11.78 -6.79 -10.64
C GLU A 13 -12.10 -7.94 -11.64
N GLU A 14 -13.39 -8.31 -11.80
CA GLU A 14 -13.81 -9.42 -12.68
C GLU A 14 -13.32 -9.28 -14.13
N ALA A 15 -13.14 -8.03 -14.62
CA ALA A 15 -12.71 -7.76 -16.00
C ALA A 15 -11.21 -7.93 -16.24
N SER A 16 -10.37 -7.81 -15.20
CA SER A 16 -8.90 -7.81 -15.30
C SER A 16 -8.29 -9.13 -14.81
N LEU A 17 -8.97 -9.86 -13.93
CA LEU A 17 -8.42 -10.94 -13.12
C LEU A 17 -7.83 -12.10 -13.95
N GLU A 18 -8.52 -12.56 -15.00
CA GLU A 18 -8.03 -13.65 -15.86
C GLU A 18 -6.79 -13.22 -16.64
N LYS A 19 -6.81 -12.04 -17.23
CA LYS A 19 -5.64 -11.49 -17.94
C LYS A 19 -4.46 -11.28 -17.02
N TYR A 20 -4.73 -10.84 -15.79
CA TYR A 20 -3.70 -10.68 -14.77
C TYR A 20 -3.06 -12.02 -14.41
N PHE A 21 -3.89 -13.05 -14.17
CA PHE A 21 -3.41 -14.41 -13.88
C PHE A 21 -2.53 -14.93 -15.01
N GLU A 22 -2.96 -14.85 -16.27
CA GLU A 22 -2.20 -15.31 -17.43
C GLU A 22 -0.86 -14.55 -17.57
N ALA A 23 -0.85 -13.25 -17.34
CA ALA A 23 0.36 -12.44 -17.38
C ALA A 23 1.36 -12.86 -16.28
N CYS A 24 0.90 -13.08 -15.05
CA CYS A 24 1.71 -13.59 -13.96
C CYS A 24 2.23 -15.00 -14.26
N PHE A 25 1.34 -15.89 -14.70
CA PHE A 25 1.69 -17.27 -15.01
C PHE A 25 2.77 -17.39 -16.07
N SER A 26 2.66 -16.62 -17.17
CA SER A 26 3.66 -16.57 -18.23
C SER A 26 5.05 -16.15 -17.73
N VAL A 27 5.11 -15.17 -16.82
CA VAL A 27 6.40 -14.74 -16.22
C VAL A 27 6.95 -15.78 -15.28
N LEU A 28 6.09 -16.40 -14.47
CA LEU A 28 6.48 -17.40 -13.48
C LEU A 28 7.00 -18.69 -14.13
N GLN A 29 6.50 -19.07 -15.30
CA GLN A 29 7.07 -20.19 -16.08
C GLN A 29 8.52 -19.96 -16.48
N GLY A 30 8.95 -18.71 -16.64
CA GLY A 30 10.32 -18.36 -16.99
C GLY A 30 11.27 -18.20 -15.81
N VAL A 31 10.75 -18.09 -14.59
CA VAL A 31 11.51 -17.80 -13.37
C VAL A 31 11.41 -18.92 -12.34
N CYS A 32 10.31 -19.67 -12.37
CA CYS A 32 9.96 -20.67 -11.36
C CYS A 32 9.65 -22.03 -12.01
N LEU A 33 9.82 -23.12 -11.23
CA LEU A 33 9.30 -24.44 -11.62
C LEU A 33 7.77 -24.46 -11.45
N VAL A 34 7.05 -23.97 -12.43
CA VAL A 34 5.58 -24.04 -12.48
C VAL A 34 5.19 -25.13 -13.49
N LYS A 35 4.63 -26.22 -13.01
CA LYS A 35 4.06 -27.29 -13.86
C LYS A 35 2.59 -26.99 -14.12
N ARG A 36 2.18 -27.01 -15.37
CA ARG A 36 0.77 -27.00 -15.79
C ARG A 36 0.49 -28.29 -16.55
N ASP A 37 -0.53 -29.03 -16.14
CA ASP A 37 -1.06 -30.15 -16.93
C ASP A 37 -2.03 -29.57 -17.97
N TYR A 38 -1.65 -29.58 -19.23
CA TYR A 38 -2.41 -29.01 -20.35
C TYR A 38 -3.53 -29.92 -20.89
N SER A 39 -3.93 -30.99 -20.18
CA SER A 39 -4.82 -32.03 -20.75
C SER A 39 -6.29 -31.58 -20.94
N ASP A 40 -6.76 -30.42 -20.42
CA ASP A 40 -8.19 -30.11 -20.36
C ASP A 40 -8.65 -28.82 -21.08
N PHE A 41 -7.83 -28.20 -21.94
CA PHE A 41 -8.25 -27.01 -22.71
C PHE A 41 -8.57 -27.34 -24.17
N SER A 42 -9.62 -28.14 -24.40
CA SER A 42 -10.12 -28.42 -25.76
C SER A 42 -11.26 -27.51 -26.24
N GLU A 43 -11.77 -26.59 -25.41
CA GLU A 43 -12.89 -25.71 -25.80
C GLU A 43 -12.73 -24.26 -25.35
N LEU A 44 -11.95 -23.45 -26.11
CA LEU A 44 -12.12 -21.99 -26.15
C LEU A 44 -11.70 -21.45 -27.55
N PRO A 45 -12.54 -20.61 -28.20
CA PRO A 45 -12.27 -20.13 -29.54
C PRO A 45 -11.46 -18.85 -29.53
N LEU A 46 -10.18 -18.91 -29.86
CA LEU A 46 -9.36 -17.76 -30.29
C LEU A 46 -8.10 -18.30 -31.01
N GLU A 47 -8.27 -18.77 -32.25
CA GLU A 47 -7.15 -19.28 -33.08
C GLU A 47 -6.22 -18.17 -33.65
N SER A 48 -6.65 -16.90 -33.67
CA SER A 48 -5.88 -15.83 -34.32
C SER A 48 -4.75 -15.24 -33.48
N GLU A 49 -4.86 -15.26 -32.14
CA GLU A 49 -3.79 -14.73 -31.27
C GLU A 49 -2.75 -15.79 -30.86
N LYS A 50 -3.11 -17.08 -30.95
CA LYS A 50 -2.15 -18.18 -30.69
C LYS A 50 -1.00 -18.24 -31.69
N SER A 51 -1.23 -17.84 -32.93
CA SER A 51 -0.21 -17.92 -33.99
C SER A 51 0.91 -16.87 -33.85
N GLU A 52 0.59 -15.68 -33.34
CA GLU A 52 1.59 -14.62 -33.12
C GLU A 52 2.46 -14.89 -31.89
N LEU A 53 1.87 -15.29 -30.76
CA LEU A 53 2.62 -15.62 -29.53
C LEU A 53 3.51 -16.85 -29.68
N LEU A 54 3.10 -17.86 -30.46
CA LEU A 54 3.91 -19.05 -30.74
C LEU A 54 5.02 -18.75 -31.78
N SER A 55 4.82 -17.78 -32.68
CA SER A 55 5.84 -17.37 -33.64
C SER A 55 6.94 -16.50 -33.00
N GLU A 56 6.62 -15.66 -32.03
CA GLU A 56 7.59 -14.89 -31.26
C GLU A 56 8.44 -15.80 -30.34
N ASN A 57 7.83 -16.78 -29.67
CA ASN A 57 8.57 -17.73 -28.83
C ASN A 57 9.52 -18.64 -29.65
N LYS A 58 9.13 -19.03 -30.87
CA LYS A 58 10.04 -19.80 -31.78
C LYS A 58 11.20 -18.97 -32.31
N LYS A 59 11.02 -17.67 -32.55
CA LYS A 59 12.12 -16.79 -32.99
C LYS A 59 13.14 -16.54 -31.89
N ASN A 60 12.70 -16.48 -30.63
CA ASN A 60 13.59 -16.31 -29.47
C ASN A 60 14.38 -17.57 -29.10
N HIS A 61 13.94 -18.77 -29.53
CA HIS A 61 14.71 -20.01 -29.37
C HIS A 61 15.72 -20.26 -30.48
N ALA A 62 15.66 -19.56 -31.63
CA ALA A 62 16.57 -19.78 -32.76
C ALA A 62 17.80 -18.85 -32.79
N SER A 63 17.81 -17.77 -31.99
CA SER A 63 19.00 -16.93 -31.81
C SER A 63 19.83 -17.45 -30.63
N GLY A 64 20.72 -18.41 -30.90
CA GLY A 64 21.68 -18.97 -29.95
C GLY A 64 22.69 -17.95 -29.45
N GLN A 65 22.27 -16.94 -28.70
CA GLN A 65 23.15 -16.25 -27.78
C GLN A 65 23.21 -17.06 -26.49
N LYS A 66 24.37 -17.64 -26.23
CA LYS A 66 24.75 -18.20 -24.93
C LYS A 66 24.44 -17.12 -23.86
N ARG A 67 23.31 -17.24 -23.17
CA ARG A 67 23.16 -16.61 -21.86
C ARG A 67 24.26 -17.26 -21.00
N GLU A 68 25.18 -16.45 -20.51
CA GLU A 68 26.03 -16.87 -19.41
C GLU A 68 25.10 -17.38 -18.32
N GLU A 69 25.26 -18.68 -17.98
CA GLU A 69 24.58 -19.31 -16.84
C GLU A 69 25.13 -18.70 -15.54
N GLN A 70 24.72 -17.47 -15.23
CA GLN A 70 24.67 -17.03 -13.85
C GLN A 70 23.55 -17.85 -13.23
N GLY A 71 23.92 -18.72 -12.27
CA GLY A 71 23.02 -19.67 -11.64
C GLY A 71 21.78 -18.98 -11.12
N VAL A 72 20.71 -19.04 -11.91
CA VAL A 72 19.39 -18.55 -11.50
C VAL A 72 18.91 -19.52 -10.45
N GLU A 73 18.82 -19.07 -9.20
CA GLU A 73 18.20 -19.86 -8.13
C GLU A 73 16.77 -20.21 -8.54
N GLU A 74 16.42 -21.50 -8.49
CA GLU A 74 15.06 -21.95 -8.80
C GLU A 74 14.11 -21.57 -7.65
N TYR A 75 13.04 -20.85 -7.98
CA TYR A 75 12.00 -20.46 -7.03
C TYR A 75 10.77 -21.36 -7.15
N GLN A 76 10.16 -21.68 -6.02
CA GLN A 76 8.78 -22.18 -5.96
C GLN A 76 7.86 -20.99 -5.73
N ALA A 77 6.96 -20.72 -6.69
CA ALA A 77 6.04 -19.59 -6.58
C ALA A 77 4.70 -19.99 -5.95
N GLU A 78 4.09 -19.03 -5.25
CA GLU A 78 2.66 -19.00 -4.92
C GLU A 78 2.05 -17.65 -5.33
N LEU A 79 0.85 -17.69 -5.88
CA LEU A 79 -0.01 -16.51 -6.11
C LEU A 79 -1.07 -16.48 -5.02
N LEU A 80 -0.96 -15.53 -4.11
CA LEU A 80 -1.89 -15.35 -3.00
C LEU A 80 -2.83 -14.18 -3.31
N PHE A 81 -4.03 -14.50 -3.77
CA PHE A 81 -5.09 -13.54 -3.98
C PHE A 81 -5.83 -13.26 -2.68
N VAL A 82 -6.03 -11.98 -2.37
CA VAL A 82 -6.83 -11.53 -1.23
C VAL A 82 -8.02 -10.74 -1.76
N ASP A 83 -9.18 -11.35 -1.71
CA ASP A 83 -10.46 -10.74 -2.07
C ASP A 83 -11.01 -9.93 -0.91
N ASP A 84 -11.02 -8.63 -1.06
CA ASP A 84 -11.51 -7.66 -0.07
C ASP A 84 -13.05 -7.54 -0.07
N GLY A 85 -13.73 -8.70 -0.07
CA GLY A 85 -15.19 -8.76 -0.03
C GLY A 85 -15.84 -8.20 -1.29
N SER A 86 -15.41 -8.65 -2.46
CA SER A 86 -15.98 -8.24 -3.74
C SER A 86 -17.45 -8.63 -3.86
N SER A 87 -18.22 -7.82 -4.60
CA SER A 87 -19.65 -8.00 -4.85
C SER A 87 -19.96 -8.39 -6.29
N ASP A 88 -18.97 -8.44 -7.17
CA ASP A 88 -19.03 -8.89 -8.55
C ASP A 88 -18.70 -10.39 -8.67
N ARG A 89 -18.29 -10.86 -9.86
CA ARG A 89 -17.90 -12.25 -10.10
C ARG A 89 -16.47 -12.57 -9.69
N SER A 90 -15.68 -11.61 -9.16
CA SER A 90 -14.31 -11.86 -8.76
C SER A 90 -14.13 -13.04 -7.81
N PRO A 91 -14.97 -13.25 -6.75
CA PRO A 91 -14.82 -14.41 -5.87
C PRO A 91 -14.96 -15.74 -6.61
N LEU A 92 -15.93 -15.86 -7.52
CA LEU A 92 -16.15 -17.08 -8.31
C LEU A 92 -14.99 -17.38 -9.25
N LEU A 93 -14.42 -16.33 -9.87
CA LEU A 93 -13.24 -16.46 -10.74
C LEU A 93 -12.01 -16.92 -9.95
N LEU A 94 -11.80 -16.36 -8.77
CA LEU A 94 -10.70 -16.75 -7.87
C LEU A 94 -10.83 -18.20 -7.43
N ASP A 95 -12.04 -18.65 -7.07
CA ASP A 95 -12.31 -20.05 -6.69
C ASP A 95 -12.01 -21.02 -7.83
N ARG A 96 -12.40 -20.65 -9.07
CA ARG A 96 -12.08 -21.42 -10.26
C ARG A 96 -10.55 -21.50 -10.47
N LEU A 97 -9.85 -20.36 -10.46
CA LEU A 97 -8.38 -20.33 -10.61
C LEU A 97 -7.67 -21.17 -9.55
N ALA A 98 -8.13 -21.12 -8.29
CA ALA A 98 -7.58 -21.94 -7.22
C ALA A 98 -7.82 -23.43 -7.41
N SER A 99 -8.99 -23.82 -7.96
CA SER A 99 -9.33 -25.21 -8.24
C SER A 99 -8.52 -25.78 -9.41
N GLU A 100 -8.30 -24.96 -10.45
CA GLU A 100 -7.54 -25.32 -11.64
C GLU A 100 -6.01 -25.35 -11.38
N ASN A 101 -5.53 -24.56 -10.40
CA ASN A 101 -4.09 -24.43 -10.11
C ASN A 101 -3.79 -24.57 -8.60
N PRO A 102 -4.07 -25.74 -7.98
CA PRO A 102 -4.04 -25.90 -6.52
C PRO A 102 -2.64 -25.74 -5.91
N ASP A 103 -1.59 -25.99 -6.65
CA ASP A 103 -0.21 -25.87 -6.18
C ASP A 103 0.32 -24.41 -6.24
N LEU A 104 -0.26 -23.59 -7.14
CA LEU A 104 0.19 -22.23 -7.39
C LEU A 104 -0.73 -21.19 -6.74
N VAL A 105 -2.06 -21.35 -6.87
CA VAL A 105 -3.04 -20.33 -6.50
C VAL A 105 -3.61 -20.59 -5.12
N ARG A 106 -3.55 -19.57 -4.27
CA ARG A 106 -4.17 -19.53 -2.94
C ARG A 106 -5.11 -18.35 -2.86
N VAL A 107 -6.23 -18.49 -2.17
CA VAL A 107 -7.22 -17.41 -2.06
C VAL A 107 -7.65 -17.20 -0.62
N ILE A 108 -7.81 -15.94 -0.25
CA ILE A 108 -8.39 -15.49 1.01
C ILE A 108 -9.58 -14.61 0.67
N HIS A 109 -10.78 -14.96 1.15
CA HIS A 109 -11.97 -14.12 1.03
C HIS A 109 -12.27 -13.43 2.34
N PHE A 110 -12.48 -12.12 2.31
CA PHE A 110 -12.95 -11.37 3.47
C PHE A 110 -14.48 -11.43 3.62
N SER A 111 -14.94 -11.29 4.85
CA SER A 111 -16.39 -11.27 5.16
C SER A 111 -17.11 -10.02 4.64
N LYS A 112 -16.38 -8.95 4.36
CA LYS A 112 -16.83 -7.68 3.78
C LYS A 112 -15.62 -6.90 3.29
N ASN A 113 -15.83 -5.75 2.68
CA ASN A 113 -14.75 -4.82 2.35
C ASN A 113 -14.14 -4.20 3.62
N PHE A 114 -12.83 -4.41 3.84
CA PHE A 114 -12.01 -3.83 4.90
C PHE A 114 -10.99 -2.81 4.37
N GLY A 115 -10.81 -2.74 3.05
CA GLY A 115 -9.91 -1.83 2.37
C GLY A 115 -8.59 -2.47 1.93
N HIS A 116 -7.99 -1.86 0.91
CA HIS A 116 -6.75 -2.34 0.27
C HIS A 116 -5.60 -2.62 1.26
N GLU A 117 -5.36 -1.74 2.22
CA GLU A 117 -4.32 -1.93 3.25
C GLU A 117 -4.57 -3.17 4.12
N ALA A 118 -5.84 -3.50 4.39
CA ALA A 118 -6.22 -4.72 5.10
C ALA A 118 -5.95 -5.97 4.25
N ALA A 119 -6.25 -5.91 2.94
CA ALA A 119 -5.97 -7.00 2.01
C ALA A 119 -4.46 -7.27 1.89
N MET A 120 -3.64 -6.23 1.74
CA MET A 120 -2.19 -6.38 1.74
C MET A 120 -1.66 -6.93 3.08
N THR A 121 -2.26 -6.51 4.21
CA THR A 121 -1.90 -7.01 5.53
C THR A 121 -2.22 -8.51 5.67
N ALA A 122 -3.37 -8.97 5.18
CA ALA A 122 -3.68 -10.40 5.17
C ALA A 122 -2.69 -11.17 4.28
N GLY A 123 -2.37 -10.64 3.10
CA GLY A 123 -1.32 -11.20 2.26
C GLY A 123 0.01 -11.33 2.98
N LEU A 124 0.44 -10.28 3.70
CA LEU A 124 1.62 -10.29 4.55
C LEU A 124 1.55 -11.41 5.61
N ASP A 125 0.40 -11.58 6.27
CA ASP A 125 0.21 -12.54 7.35
C ASP A 125 0.23 -13.99 6.87
N TYR A 126 -0.34 -14.28 5.69
CA TYR A 126 -0.51 -15.64 5.17
C TYR A 126 0.58 -16.10 4.22
N ALA A 127 1.32 -15.20 3.58
CA ALA A 127 2.40 -15.55 2.67
C ALA A 127 3.54 -16.33 3.36
N LYS A 128 4.08 -17.32 2.65
CA LYS A 128 5.12 -18.24 3.16
C LYS A 128 6.44 -18.14 2.38
N GLY A 129 6.57 -17.18 1.47
CA GLY A 129 7.75 -16.96 0.65
C GLY A 129 8.97 -16.48 1.45
N ASP A 130 10.16 -16.66 0.88
CA ASP A 130 11.39 -16.03 1.35
C ASP A 130 11.49 -14.59 0.82
N PHE A 131 10.84 -14.34 -0.33
CA PHE A 131 10.61 -13.01 -0.88
C PHE A 131 9.12 -12.83 -1.22
N LEU A 132 8.54 -11.70 -0.83
CA LEU A 132 7.14 -11.37 -1.01
C LEU A 132 7.03 -10.17 -1.95
N ILE A 133 6.21 -10.26 -2.99
CA ILE A 133 5.91 -9.16 -3.92
C ILE A 133 4.43 -8.79 -3.77
N PHE A 134 4.16 -7.51 -3.58
CA PHE A 134 2.80 -6.94 -3.48
C PHE A 134 2.42 -6.27 -4.78
N MET A 135 1.24 -6.60 -5.31
CA MET A 135 0.74 -6.10 -6.59
C MET A 135 -0.78 -5.90 -6.53
N ASP A 136 -1.29 -5.04 -7.42
CA ASP A 136 -2.73 -4.89 -7.67
C ASP A 136 -3.15 -5.71 -8.90
N ALA A 137 -4.42 -6.16 -8.91
CA ALA A 137 -4.98 -6.96 -9.99
C ALA A 137 -5.39 -6.16 -11.24
N ASP A 138 -5.18 -4.83 -11.25
CA ASP A 138 -5.67 -3.90 -12.30
C ASP A 138 -4.72 -3.77 -13.51
N LEU A 139 -3.65 -4.57 -13.57
CA LEU A 139 -2.59 -4.56 -14.61
C LEU A 139 -1.77 -3.26 -14.70
N GLN A 140 -1.93 -2.30 -13.78
CA GLN A 140 -1.03 -1.15 -13.70
C GLN A 140 0.39 -1.55 -13.22
N HIS A 141 0.47 -2.64 -12.45
CA HIS A 141 1.69 -3.26 -11.99
C HIS A 141 2.05 -4.42 -12.94
N SER A 142 3.07 -4.21 -13.78
CA SER A 142 3.46 -5.21 -14.79
C SER A 142 4.17 -6.41 -14.16
N PRO A 143 3.64 -7.64 -14.30
CA PRO A 143 4.35 -8.86 -13.83
C PRO A 143 5.73 -9.05 -14.45
N LYS A 144 6.00 -8.46 -15.64
CA LYS A 144 7.32 -8.53 -16.32
C LYS A 144 8.47 -7.95 -15.49
N LEU A 145 8.16 -7.19 -14.43
CA LEU A 145 9.16 -6.61 -13.53
C LEU A 145 9.56 -7.56 -12.38
N ILE A 146 8.84 -8.66 -12.19
CA ILE A 146 9.14 -9.65 -11.15
C ILE A 146 10.58 -10.19 -11.22
N PRO A 147 11.12 -10.57 -12.40
CA PRO A 147 12.50 -11.04 -12.50
C PRO A 147 13.53 -10.00 -12.07
N GLU A 148 13.30 -8.73 -12.36
CA GLU A 148 14.19 -7.64 -11.94
C GLU A 148 14.14 -7.42 -10.42
N MET A 149 12.95 -7.52 -9.81
CA MET A 149 12.80 -7.44 -8.35
C MET A 149 13.51 -8.60 -7.66
N LEU A 150 13.41 -9.82 -8.19
CA LEU A 150 14.14 -10.99 -7.68
C LEU A 150 15.66 -10.81 -7.78
N ARG A 151 16.15 -10.27 -8.90
CA ARG A 151 17.58 -9.96 -9.05
C ARG A 151 18.06 -8.98 -7.98
N LYS A 152 17.27 -7.95 -7.67
CA LYS A 152 17.60 -7.02 -6.59
C LYS A 152 17.60 -7.68 -5.20
N TYR A 153 16.67 -8.60 -4.96
CA TYR A 153 16.68 -9.40 -3.74
C TYR A 153 17.93 -10.30 -3.65
N GLU A 154 18.36 -10.93 -4.76
CA GLU A 154 19.57 -11.74 -4.82
C GLU A 154 20.86 -10.91 -4.65
N GLU A 155 20.85 -9.63 -5.04
CA GLU A 155 21.90 -8.66 -4.76
C GLU A 155 21.99 -8.29 -3.26
N GLY A 156 21.08 -8.80 -2.40
CA GLY A 156 21.08 -8.60 -0.94
C GLY A 156 20.23 -7.42 -0.45
N PHE A 157 19.33 -6.88 -1.30
CA PHE A 157 18.38 -5.88 -0.86
C PHE A 157 17.15 -6.53 -0.23
N HIS A 158 16.81 -6.13 1.00
CA HIS A 158 15.65 -6.65 1.72
C HIS A 158 14.33 -5.98 1.33
N VAL A 159 14.39 -4.78 0.76
CA VAL A 159 13.24 -4.00 0.29
C VAL A 159 13.49 -3.51 -1.12
N VAL A 160 12.58 -3.83 -2.04
CA VAL A 160 12.60 -3.36 -3.43
C VAL A 160 11.33 -2.54 -3.67
N SER A 161 11.47 -1.22 -3.74
CA SER A 161 10.34 -0.29 -3.96
C SER A 161 10.22 0.06 -5.44
N MET A 162 9.01 -0.05 -5.98
CA MET A 162 8.73 0.35 -7.36
C MET A 162 8.26 1.81 -7.38
N VAL A 163 8.95 2.64 -8.15
CA VAL A 163 8.68 4.07 -8.27
C VAL A 163 8.11 4.37 -9.65
N ARG A 164 6.92 4.98 -9.70
CA ARG A 164 6.32 5.38 -10.97
C ARG A 164 7.07 6.56 -11.57
N THR A 165 7.57 6.39 -12.79
CA THR A 165 8.05 7.53 -13.58
C THR A 165 6.89 8.50 -13.84
N LYS A 166 7.16 9.81 -13.78
CA LYS A 166 6.14 10.87 -13.89
C LYS A 166 5.30 10.67 -15.14
N ASN A 167 4.03 10.34 -14.97
CA ASN A 167 3.07 10.39 -16.08
C ASN A 167 2.89 11.85 -16.52
N SER A 168 3.30 12.18 -17.73
CA SER A 168 3.06 13.47 -18.39
C SER A 168 1.57 13.83 -18.53
N SER A 169 0.67 12.86 -18.34
CA SER A 169 -0.80 13.01 -18.36
C SER A 169 -1.44 13.44 -17.04
N ALA A 170 -0.72 13.42 -15.92
CA ALA A 170 -1.25 13.91 -14.65
C ALA A 170 -1.18 15.44 -14.63
N GLY A 171 -2.34 16.12 -14.56
CA GLY A 171 -2.42 17.58 -14.56
C GLY A 171 -1.48 18.24 -13.55
N LEU A 172 -0.90 19.39 -13.91
CA LEU A 172 0.09 20.15 -13.12
C LEU A 172 -0.34 20.35 -11.63
N LEU A 173 -1.63 20.56 -11.39
CA LEU A 173 -2.18 20.77 -10.04
C LEU A 173 -2.07 19.52 -9.17
N LYS A 174 -2.29 18.33 -9.73
CA LYS A 174 -2.18 17.05 -9.02
C LYS A 174 -0.72 16.74 -8.66
N ASN A 175 0.21 17.03 -9.57
CA ASN A 175 1.64 16.84 -9.32
C ASN A 175 2.15 17.80 -8.24
N LEU A 176 1.68 19.07 -8.26
CA LEU A 176 2.07 20.07 -7.27
C LEU A 176 1.57 19.70 -5.86
N THR A 177 0.30 19.30 -5.73
CA THR A 177 -0.29 18.91 -4.44
C THR A 177 0.36 17.64 -3.87
N SER A 178 0.66 16.66 -4.72
CA SER A 178 1.36 15.44 -4.31
C SER A 178 2.79 15.75 -3.86
N SER A 179 3.55 16.55 -4.61
CA SER A 179 4.91 16.95 -4.25
C SER A 179 4.93 17.75 -2.94
N ALA A 180 3.99 18.68 -2.76
CA ALA A 180 3.85 19.44 -1.53
C ALA A 180 3.55 18.52 -0.33
N PHE A 181 2.65 17.52 -0.50
CA PHE A 181 2.35 16.55 0.54
C PHE A 181 3.59 15.75 0.96
N TYR A 182 4.34 15.16 0.02
CA TYR A 182 5.56 14.42 0.34
C TYR A 182 6.67 15.31 0.90
N PHE A 183 6.79 16.56 0.44
CA PHE A 183 7.72 17.51 1.01
C PHE A 183 7.40 17.78 2.49
N VAL A 184 6.13 18.05 2.80
CA VAL A 184 5.67 18.26 4.17
C VAL A 184 5.89 17.00 5.00
N LEU A 185 5.48 15.83 4.51
CA LEU A 185 5.63 14.56 5.21
C LEU A 185 7.11 14.25 5.51
N ASN A 186 8.01 14.39 4.53
CA ASN A 186 9.43 14.14 4.70
C ASN A 186 10.14 15.17 5.58
N ARG A 187 9.63 16.42 5.62
CA ARG A 187 10.18 17.45 6.52
C ARG A 187 9.76 17.24 7.98
N LEU A 188 8.63 16.60 8.20
CA LEU A 188 7.95 16.52 9.49
C LEU A 188 8.01 15.13 10.12
N SER A 189 8.27 14.11 9.31
CA SER A 189 8.52 12.75 9.75
C SER A 189 10.02 12.51 9.89
N PRO A 190 10.48 11.75 10.87
CA PRO A 190 11.86 11.26 10.93
C PRO A 190 12.17 10.27 9.80
N LEU A 191 11.15 9.82 9.06
CA LEU A 191 11.24 8.85 7.99
C LEU A 191 11.27 9.55 6.63
N HIS A 192 12.16 9.11 5.74
CA HIS A 192 12.16 9.55 4.34
C HIS A 192 11.28 8.65 3.51
N PHE A 193 10.13 9.18 3.08
CA PHE A 193 9.22 8.51 2.17
C PHE A 193 9.62 8.81 0.71
N GLU A 194 9.78 7.77 -0.08
CA GLU A 194 10.00 7.86 -1.51
C GLU A 194 8.77 8.51 -2.18
N ALA A 195 8.98 9.67 -2.79
CA ALA A 195 7.94 10.30 -3.58
C ALA A 195 7.59 9.41 -4.78
N ASN A 196 6.30 9.25 -5.08
CA ASN A 196 5.77 8.39 -6.15
C ASN A 196 6.01 6.87 -5.99
N ALA A 197 6.45 6.40 -4.81
CA ALA A 197 6.44 4.97 -4.53
C ALA A 197 5.01 4.43 -4.70
N SER A 198 4.87 3.29 -5.37
CA SER A 198 3.59 2.62 -5.57
C SER A 198 3.37 1.55 -4.51
N ASP A 199 2.15 0.99 -4.46
CA ASP A 199 1.84 -0.20 -3.67
C ASP A 199 2.38 -1.49 -4.33
N PHE A 200 3.23 -1.34 -5.35
CA PHE A 200 4.05 -2.36 -5.97
C PHE A 200 5.44 -2.35 -5.34
N PHE A 201 5.74 -3.34 -4.52
CA PHE A 201 7.03 -3.46 -3.83
C PHE A 201 7.31 -4.92 -3.46
N GLY A 202 8.58 -5.24 -3.22
CA GLY A 202 9.02 -6.53 -2.73
C GLY A 202 9.70 -6.40 -1.37
N ILE A 203 9.52 -7.42 -0.51
CA ILE A 203 10.16 -7.49 0.81
C ILE A 203 10.67 -8.90 1.09
N SER A 204 11.78 -8.99 1.82
CA SER A 204 12.29 -10.25 2.31
C SER A 204 11.47 -10.78 3.50
N LYS A 205 11.67 -12.06 3.82
CA LYS A 205 11.03 -12.72 4.96
C LYS A 205 11.36 -12.06 6.30
N GLU A 206 12.58 -11.57 6.46
CA GLU A 206 13.00 -10.86 7.68
C GLU A 206 12.18 -9.58 7.88
N VAL A 207 11.95 -8.83 6.81
CA VAL A 207 11.08 -7.65 6.83
C VAL A 207 9.64 -8.05 7.13
N GLN A 208 9.14 -9.11 6.50
CA GLN A 208 7.81 -9.66 6.78
C GLN A 208 7.62 -9.96 8.27
N GLU A 209 8.57 -10.67 8.89
CA GLU A 209 8.47 -11.05 10.31
C GLU A 209 8.44 -9.83 11.24
N VAL A 210 9.26 -8.81 10.95
CA VAL A 210 9.24 -7.54 11.70
C VAL A 210 7.89 -6.83 11.56
N LEU A 211 7.36 -6.73 10.34
CA LEU A 211 6.07 -6.08 10.09
C LEU A 211 4.91 -6.83 10.76
N LYS A 212 4.92 -8.17 10.69
CA LYS A 212 3.90 -9.01 11.36
C LYS A 212 3.91 -8.87 12.87
N LYS A 213 5.08 -8.72 13.46
CA LYS A 213 5.22 -8.70 14.92
C LYS A 213 5.02 -7.32 15.53
N TYR A 214 5.50 -6.26 14.87
CA TYR A 214 5.65 -4.95 15.50
C TYR A 214 4.80 -3.83 14.88
N TYR A 215 4.31 -4.00 13.65
CA TYR A 215 3.56 -2.98 12.94
C TYR A 215 2.10 -3.42 12.76
N ARG A 216 1.33 -3.34 13.85
CA ARG A 216 -0.07 -3.84 13.88
C ARG A 216 -1.10 -2.76 14.13
N GLU A 217 -0.74 -1.50 13.90
CA GLU A 217 -1.63 -0.34 14.07
C GLU A 217 -2.90 -0.50 13.21
N LYS A 218 -4.04 0.00 13.73
CA LYS A 218 -5.35 -0.07 13.04
C LYS A 218 -5.39 0.86 11.83
N VAL A 219 -4.77 2.04 11.94
CA VAL A 219 -4.60 2.95 10.80
C VAL A 219 -3.38 2.50 10.01
N ARG A 220 -3.63 1.69 8.98
CA ARG A 220 -2.59 1.03 8.19
C ARG A 220 -2.04 1.93 7.09
N TYR A 221 -0.72 1.84 6.90
CA TYR A 221 0.00 2.37 5.75
C TYR A 221 1.23 1.49 5.49
N LEU A 222 0.99 0.30 4.92
CA LEU A 222 1.99 -0.75 4.79
C LEU A 222 3.23 -0.27 4.00
N ARG A 223 3.02 0.45 2.90
CA ARG A 223 4.10 1.06 2.12
C ARG A 223 4.99 1.98 2.97
N GLY A 224 4.41 2.75 3.87
CA GLY A 224 5.16 3.61 4.80
C GLY A 224 5.96 2.79 5.82
N TYR A 225 5.38 1.73 6.35
CA TYR A 225 6.07 0.84 7.29
C TYR A 225 7.28 0.15 6.63
N VAL A 226 7.10 -0.39 5.40
CA VAL A 226 8.17 -1.02 4.62
C VAL A 226 9.36 -0.08 4.42
N GLN A 227 9.10 1.22 4.21
CA GLN A 227 10.17 2.22 4.07
C GLN A 227 10.84 2.59 5.39
N SER A 228 10.17 2.35 6.53
CA SER A 228 10.61 2.76 7.87
C SER A 228 11.40 1.71 8.63
N VAL A 229 11.37 0.43 8.22
CA VAL A 229 11.98 -0.69 8.97
C VAL A 229 13.52 -0.68 9.02
N GLY A 230 14.20 0.17 8.23
CA GLY A 230 15.65 0.36 8.30
C GLY A 230 16.50 -0.71 7.65
N PHE A 231 15.93 -1.69 6.94
CA PHE A 231 16.66 -2.68 6.16
C PHE A 231 17.24 -2.09 4.86
N SER A 232 18.21 -2.80 4.24
CA SER A 232 18.76 -2.41 2.94
C SER A 232 17.66 -2.32 1.90
N LYS A 233 17.56 -1.17 1.21
CA LYS A 233 16.50 -0.88 0.24
C LYS A 233 17.05 -0.40 -1.09
N THR A 234 16.34 -0.71 -2.15
CA THR A 234 16.58 -0.20 -3.50
C THR A 234 15.28 0.19 -4.18
N THR A 235 15.39 0.96 -5.26
CA THR A 235 14.25 1.39 -6.06
C THR A 235 14.42 0.94 -7.50
N ILE A 236 13.30 0.59 -8.15
CA ILE A 236 13.20 0.33 -9.58
C ILE A 236 12.18 1.31 -10.15
N GLU A 237 12.57 2.08 -11.15
CA GLU A 237 11.65 2.97 -11.86
C GLU A 237 10.86 2.18 -12.92
N TYR A 238 9.55 2.45 -13.01
CA TYR A 238 8.70 1.81 -14.00
C TYR A 238 7.62 2.74 -14.53
N GLU A 239 7.17 2.49 -15.75
CA GLU A 239 5.99 3.13 -16.33
C GLU A 239 4.75 2.32 -15.96
N ALA A 240 3.78 2.97 -15.32
CA ALA A 240 2.53 2.32 -14.98
C ALA A 240 1.72 2.02 -16.24
N GLY A 241 1.24 0.80 -16.36
CA GLY A 241 0.33 0.40 -17.43
C GLY A 241 -0.98 1.20 -17.43
N GLU A 242 -1.66 1.24 -18.56
CA GLU A 242 -3.02 1.79 -18.63
C GLU A 242 -3.98 0.87 -17.85
N ARG A 243 -4.82 1.47 -17.01
CA ARG A 243 -5.84 0.72 -16.27
C ARG A 243 -6.86 0.11 -17.23
N GLN A 244 -6.96 -1.21 -17.26
CA GLN A 244 -7.87 -1.94 -18.17
C GLN A 244 -9.30 -2.06 -17.65
N GLY A 245 -9.79 -1.16 -16.81
CA GLY A 245 -11.18 -1.14 -16.34
C GLY A 245 -11.38 -0.31 -15.08
N GLY A 246 -12.63 0.08 -14.85
CA GLY A 246 -13.07 0.74 -13.64
C GLY A 246 -12.77 2.24 -13.54
N ARG A 247 -13.65 2.97 -12.84
CA ARG A 247 -13.42 4.35 -12.46
C ARG A 247 -12.57 4.39 -11.18
N SER A 248 -11.67 5.34 -11.07
CA SER A 248 -10.93 5.58 -9.82
C SER A 248 -11.93 5.74 -8.65
N HIS A 249 -11.89 4.82 -7.69
CA HIS A 249 -12.76 4.86 -6.50
C HIS A 249 -12.30 5.87 -5.44
N TYR A 250 -11.20 6.60 -5.69
CA TYR A 250 -10.68 7.59 -4.76
C TYR A 250 -11.33 8.96 -4.97
N SER A 251 -12.33 9.29 -4.14
CA SER A 251 -12.85 10.65 -4.05
C SER A 251 -11.84 11.56 -3.34
N ILE A 252 -11.88 12.87 -3.62
CA ILE A 252 -11.05 13.90 -2.94
C ILE A 252 -11.18 13.80 -1.42
N ARG A 253 -12.38 13.47 -0.91
CA ARG A 253 -12.64 13.27 0.52
C ARG A 253 -11.84 12.09 1.08
N LYS A 254 -11.77 10.95 0.36
CA LYS A 254 -10.98 9.78 0.78
C LYS A 254 -9.48 10.10 0.81
N LEU A 255 -8.98 10.84 -0.20
CA LEU A 255 -7.59 11.28 -0.25
C LEU A 255 -7.25 12.21 0.92
N TRP A 256 -8.14 13.14 1.27
CA TRP A 256 -7.96 14.03 2.42
C TRP A 256 -7.91 13.25 3.75
N ILE A 257 -8.83 12.31 3.97
CA ILE A 257 -8.86 11.46 5.18
C ILE A 257 -7.57 10.63 5.26
N PHE A 258 -7.15 10.02 4.16
CA PHE A 258 -5.91 9.25 4.10
C PHE A 258 -4.69 10.13 4.43
N SER A 259 -4.56 11.30 3.81
CA SER A 259 -3.45 12.23 4.05
C SER A 259 -3.42 12.71 5.50
N LYS A 260 -4.58 13.04 6.09
CA LYS A 260 -4.71 13.42 7.49
C LYS A 260 -4.24 12.30 8.41
N ASN A 261 -4.75 11.11 8.21
CA ASN A 261 -4.41 9.94 9.04
C ASN A 261 -2.92 9.59 8.94
N THR A 262 -2.35 9.61 7.74
CA THR A 262 -0.92 9.39 7.51
C THR A 262 -0.07 10.44 8.25
N LEU A 263 -0.43 11.73 8.15
CA LEU A 263 0.28 12.79 8.84
C LEU A 263 0.23 12.63 10.37
N LEU A 264 -0.94 12.30 10.92
CA LEU A 264 -1.12 12.09 12.37
C LEU A 264 -0.38 10.83 12.85
N SER A 265 -0.34 9.76 12.07
CA SER A 265 0.34 8.51 12.45
C SER A 265 1.87 8.61 12.40
N PHE A 266 2.42 9.37 11.45
CA PHE A 266 3.88 9.46 11.23
C PHE A 266 4.50 10.78 11.69
N SER A 267 3.72 11.72 12.25
CA SER A 267 4.23 13.04 12.66
C SER A 267 3.54 13.58 13.91
N ASN A 268 4.36 14.07 14.84
CA ASN A 268 3.87 14.81 16.02
C ASN A 268 3.74 16.33 15.74
N LEU A 269 3.86 16.73 14.46
CA LEU A 269 3.82 18.15 14.10
C LEU A 269 2.52 18.86 14.51
N PRO A 270 1.31 18.28 14.28
CA PRO A 270 0.07 18.96 14.66
C PRO A 270 0.06 19.33 16.15
N LEU A 271 0.57 18.45 17.03
CA LEU A 271 0.73 18.74 18.46
C LEU A 271 1.73 19.87 18.71
N LYS A 272 2.89 19.87 18.02
CA LYS A 272 3.89 20.93 18.12
C LYS A 272 3.36 22.27 17.64
N LEU A 273 2.53 22.29 16.58
CA LEU A 273 1.85 23.50 16.11
C LEU A 273 0.88 24.05 17.16
N GLY A 274 0.17 23.18 17.87
CA GLY A 274 -0.69 23.57 18.98
C GLY A 274 0.11 24.26 20.10
N ILE A 275 1.25 23.70 20.49
CA ILE A 275 2.16 24.30 21.49
C ILE A 275 2.68 25.65 20.98
N PHE A 276 3.13 25.73 19.73
CA PHE A 276 3.63 26.96 19.13
C PHE A 276 2.56 28.05 19.09
N ALA A 277 1.33 27.71 18.66
CA ALA A 277 0.19 28.63 18.66
C ALA A 277 -0.13 29.15 20.07
N SER A 278 -0.05 28.29 21.09
CA SER A 278 -0.25 28.68 22.49
C SER A 278 0.83 29.67 22.97
N VAL A 279 2.09 29.42 22.63
CA VAL A 279 3.20 30.34 22.97
C VAL A 279 3.03 31.68 22.27
N CYS A 280 2.70 31.69 20.98
CA CYS A 280 2.42 32.93 20.23
C CYS A 280 1.23 33.71 20.84
N SER A 281 0.16 33.02 21.22
CA SER A 281 -1.02 33.63 21.87
C SER A 281 -0.67 34.23 23.23
N ALA A 282 0.13 33.53 24.05
CA ALA A 282 0.60 34.02 25.34
C ALA A 282 1.50 35.27 25.16
N PHE A 283 2.39 35.27 24.18
CA PHE A 283 3.26 36.41 23.87
C PHE A 283 2.45 37.64 23.38
N LEU A 284 1.48 37.42 22.50
CA LEU A 284 0.54 38.48 22.08
C LEU A 284 -0.24 39.05 23.27
N GLY A 285 -0.73 38.17 24.17
CA GLY A 285 -1.40 38.59 25.40
C GLY A 285 -0.51 39.46 26.30
N LEU A 286 0.78 39.08 26.43
CA LEU A 286 1.77 39.88 27.19
C LEU A 286 2.02 41.26 26.57
N ILE A 287 2.18 41.35 25.24
CA ILE A 287 2.33 42.62 24.51
C ILE A 287 1.13 43.52 24.77
N LEU A 288 -0.10 42.99 24.64
CA LEU A 288 -1.32 43.74 24.86
C LEU A 288 -1.45 44.20 26.33
N LEU A 289 -1.05 43.36 27.28
CA LEU A 289 -0.98 43.73 28.69
C LEU A 289 -0.06 44.93 28.91
N ILE A 290 1.18 44.87 28.41
CA ILE A 290 2.16 45.96 28.53
C ILE A 290 1.62 47.24 27.85
N TYR A 291 1.07 47.14 26.64
CA TYR A 291 0.47 48.26 25.94
C TYR A 291 -0.65 48.89 26.77
N THR A 292 -1.53 48.11 27.35
CA THR A 292 -2.67 48.60 28.19
C THR A 292 -2.16 49.31 29.43
N LEU A 293 -1.10 48.81 30.07
CA LEU A 293 -0.49 49.44 31.25
C LEU A 293 0.19 50.81 30.92
N LEU A 294 0.85 50.88 29.76
CA LEU A 294 1.52 52.10 29.29
C LEU A 294 0.54 53.19 28.82
N THR A 295 -0.60 52.81 28.24
CA THR A 295 -1.57 53.75 27.67
C THR A 295 -2.70 54.10 28.63
N ARG A 296 -2.59 53.79 29.91
CA ARG A 296 -3.62 53.91 30.97
C ARG A 296 -4.29 55.28 31.07
N LYS A 297 -3.65 56.37 30.63
CA LYS A 297 -4.18 57.75 30.73
C LYS A 297 -5.04 58.20 29.54
N GLY A 298 -5.24 57.40 28.51
CA GLY A 298 -6.00 57.78 27.29
C GLY A 298 -6.80 56.63 26.65
N ALA A 299 -7.01 55.54 27.38
CA ALA A 299 -7.66 54.36 26.79
C ALA A 299 -9.12 54.64 26.48
N PRO A 300 -9.55 54.55 25.20
CA PRO A 300 -10.97 54.41 24.89
C PRO A 300 -11.51 53.14 25.58
N SER A 301 -12.80 53.02 25.81
CA SER A 301 -13.43 51.93 26.51
C SER A 301 -12.88 50.57 26.02
N GLY A 302 -11.99 49.91 26.79
CA GLY A 302 -11.25 48.73 26.41
C GLY A 302 -12.07 47.44 26.22
N TYR A 303 -13.41 47.58 26.27
CA TYR A 303 -14.34 46.48 26.14
C TYR A 303 -14.18 45.73 24.81
N ALA A 304 -14.13 46.44 23.68
CA ALA A 304 -13.98 45.81 22.36
C ALA A 304 -12.64 45.03 22.24
N THR A 305 -11.55 45.59 22.77
CA THR A 305 -10.24 44.94 22.77
C THR A 305 -10.24 43.66 23.62
N ILE A 306 -10.89 43.68 24.79
CA ILE A 306 -11.00 42.51 25.67
C ILE A 306 -11.82 41.42 24.96
N VAL A 307 -12.96 41.75 24.33
CA VAL A 307 -13.79 40.77 23.62
C VAL A 307 -13.02 40.14 22.45
N VAL A 308 -12.34 40.94 21.62
CA VAL A 308 -11.53 40.42 20.48
C VAL A 308 -10.42 39.52 20.98
N LEU A 309 -9.70 39.92 22.04
CA LEU A 309 -8.64 39.11 22.63
C LEU A 309 -9.16 37.76 23.15
N LEU A 310 -10.28 37.78 23.90
CA LEU A 310 -10.90 36.56 24.41
C LEU A 310 -11.35 35.65 23.27
N CYS A 311 -12.02 36.19 22.24
CA CYS A 311 -12.40 35.39 21.07
C CYS A 311 -11.21 34.75 20.38
N PHE A 312 -10.11 35.49 20.22
CA PHE A 312 -8.87 34.95 19.63
C PHE A 312 -8.23 33.85 20.51
N MET A 313 -8.14 34.08 21.81
CA MET A 313 -7.60 33.06 22.75
C MET A 313 -8.46 31.80 22.77
N PHE A 314 -9.79 31.92 22.78
CA PHE A 314 -10.68 30.77 22.68
C PHE A 314 -10.59 30.05 21.33
N ALA A 315 -10.42 30.77 20.22
CA ALA A 315 -10.22 30.14 18.91
C ALA A 315 -8.94 29.29 18.90
N VAL A 316 -7.84 29.81 19.44
CA VAL A 316 -6.57 29.05 19.59
C VAL A 316 -6.75 27.85 20.52
N LEU A 317 -7.43 28.05 21.66
CA LEU A 317 -7.69 26.95 22.61
C LEU A 317 -8.51 25.83 21.97
N PHE A 318 -9.62 26.14 21.31
CA PHE A 318 -10.44 25.15 20.64
C PHE A 318 -9.71 24.44 19.49
N PHE A 319 -8.84 25.15 18.76
CA PHE A 319 -7.99 24.55 17.75
C PHE A 319 -7.05 23.49 18.34
N VAL A 320 -6.39 23.82 19.45
CA VAL A 320 -5.49 22.89 20.16
C VAL A 320 -6.25 21.69 20.71
N VAL A 321 -7.42 21.92 21.34
CA VAL A 321 -8.29 20.85 21.84
C VAL A 321 -8.78 19.97 20.70
N GLY A 322 -9.11 20.55 19.54
CA GLY A 322 -9.47 19.78 18.35
C GLY A 322 -8.36 18.86 17.87
N ILE A 323 -7.10 19.33 17.84
CA ILE A 323 -5.94 18.49 17.49
C ILE A 323 -5.80 17.34 18.49
N ILE A 324 -5.87 17.63 19.80
CA ILE A 324 -5.80 16.60 20.84
C ILE A 324 -6.91 15.56 20.66
N GLY A 325 -8.13 16.02 20.34
CA GLY A 325 -9.28 15.16 20.04
C GLY A 325 -9.02 14.17 18.90
N GLU A 326 -8.34 14.61 17.84
CA GLU A 326 -7.95 13.72 16.72
C GLU A 326 -6.96 12.63 17.15
N TYR A 327 -5.97 12.94 17.99
CA TYR A 327 -5.05 11.93 18.53
C TYR A 327 -5.76 10.97 19.49
N ILE A 328 -6.67 11.48 20.33
CA ILE A 328 -7.50 10.63 21.21
C ILE A 328 -8.36 9.68 20.37
N ALA A 329 -8.92 10.15 19.25
CA ALA A 329 -9.70 9.31 18.35
C ALA A 329 -8.87 8.16 17.75
N LEU A 330 -7.62 8.42 17.37
CA LEU A 330 -6.70 7.35 16.91
C LEU A 330 -6.40 6.36 18.02
N LEU A 331 -6.07 6.83 19.23
CA LEU A 331 -5.84 5.97 20.39
C LEU A 331 -7.08 5.12 20.73
N PHE A 332 -8.27 5.71 20.60
CA PHE A 332 -9.52 5.00 20.87
C PHE A 332 -9.77 3.86 19.85
N GLU A 333 -9.41 4.04 18.58
CA GLU A 333 -9.49 2.93 17.60
C GLU A 333 -8.47 1.83 17.91
N GLU A 334 -7.26 2.16 18.39
CA GLU A 334 -6.27 1.16 18.82
C GLU A 334 -6.75 0.38 20.05
N ILE A 335 -7.30 1.05 21.07
CA ILE A 335 -7.77 0.43 22.32
C ILE A 335 -8.96 -0.51 22.08
N LYS A 336 -9.81 -0.25 21.08
CA LYS A 336 -10.92 -1.16 20.74
C LYS A 336 -10.47 -2.55 20.33
N ASP A 337 -9.23 -2.70 19.95
CA ASP A 337 -8.58 -3.95 19.48
C ASP A 337 -9.41 -4.78 18.47
N ARG A 338 -10.17 -4.12 17.60
CA ARG A 338 -10.91 -4.80 16.53
C ARG A 338 -9.94 -5.40 15.53
N PRO A 339 -10.23 -6.58 14.93
CA PRO A 339 -9.36 -7.17 13.93
C PRO A 339 -9.23 -6.26 12.71
N ILE A 340 -8.04 -6.23 12.09
CA ILE A 340 -7.75 -5.46 10.88
C ILE A 340 -8.61 -5.96 9.71
N TYR A 341 -8.82 -7.27 9.63
CA TYR A 341 -9.66 -7.96 8.65
C TYR A 341 -10.32 -9.19 9.28
N ILE A 342 -11.38 -9.68 8.65
CA ILE A 342 -12.05 -10.93 9.05
C ILE A 342 -12.15 -11.79 7.80
N VAL A 343 -11.51 -12.96 7.85
CA VAL A 343 -11.55 -13.94 6.77
C VAL A 343 -12.84 -14.75 6.86
N SER A 344 -13.58 -14.88 5.77
CA SER A 344 -14.76 -15.73 5.66
C SER A 344 -14.40 -17.12 5.18
N GLU A 345 -13.53 -17.23 4.17
CA GLU A 345 -13.14 -18.48 3.53
C GLU A 345 -11.70 -18.42 3.02
N VAL A 346 -11.05 -19.57 2.92
CA VAL A 346 -9.73 -19.71 2.28
C VAL A 346 -9.71 -20.92 1.36
N LYS A 347 -8.97 -20.82 0.24
CA LYS A 347 -8.71 -21.92 -0.68
C LYS A 347 -7.23 -22.23 -0.74
N ASN A 348 -6.88 -23.51 -0.76
CA ASN A 348 -5.51 -24.03 -0.86
C ASN A 348 -4.56 -23.53 0.24
N LEU A 349 -5.08 -23.12 1.39
CA LEU A 349 -4.35 -22.73 2.59
C LEU A 349 -4.66 -23.68 3.75
N ASP A 350 -3.66 -23.92 4.63
CA ASP A 350 -3.84 -24.79 5.79
C ASP A 350 -4.89 -24.22 6.76
N LYS A 351 -5.98 -24.96 6.96
CA LYS A 351 -7.06 -24.58 7.87
C LYS A 351 -6.61 -24.38 9.34
N ASN A 352 -5.49 -24.98 9.73
CA ASN A 352 -4.92 -24.83 11.07
C ASN A 352 -4.39 -23.42 11.38
N PHE A 353 -4.09 -22.62 10.38
CA PHE A 353 -3.72 -21.21 10.56
C PHE A 353 -4.93 -20.37 11.03
N TYR A 354 -6.13 -20.75 10.56
CA TYR A 354 -7.41 -20.13 10.90
C TYR A 354 -7.81 -20.27 12.36
N SER A 355 -7.38 -21.37 13.02
CA SER A 355 -7.77 -21.67 14.40
C SER A 355 -6.90 -20.97 15.44
N LYS A 356 -5.68 -20.54 15.08
CA LYS A 356 -4.78 -19.85 16.02
C LYS A 356 -5.16 -18.38 16.25
N GLU A 357 -5.76 -17.70 15.27
CA GLU A 357 -6.23 -16.31 15.41
C GLU A 357 -7.62 -16.22 16.09
N ARG A 358 -8.36 -17.32 16.23
CA ARG A 358 -9.65 -17.37 16.94
C ARG A 358 -9.52 -17.59 18.45
N LYS A 359 -8.34 -17.55 19.04
CA LYS A 359 -8.22 -17.55 20.51
C LYS A 359 -8.36 -16.10 21.00
N PHE A 360 -9.62 -15.67 21.08
CA PHE A 360 -10.09 -14.61 21.97
C PHE A 360 -10.60 -15.24 23.26
#